data_27239a8d740777388a5a1761b4fef9c7
#
_entry.id   27239a8d740777388a5a1761b4fef9c7
#
_cell.length_a   1.000
_cell.length_b   1.000
_cell.length_c   1.000
_cell.angle_alpha   90.00
_cell.angle_beta   90.00
_cell.angle_gamma   90.00
#
_symmetry.space_group_name_H-M   'P 1'
#
loop_
_entity.id
_entity.type
_entity.pdbx_description
1 polymer ?
#
loop_
_entity_poly.entity_id
_entity_poly.type
_entity_poly.pdbx_seq_one_letter_code
_entity_poly.pdbx_strand_id
1 'polypeptide(L)'
;TTSETILGNQSLAFRNPALNNLNEDSLTHISFSNVEWLGNIVDDMGYNYVGIKRGKLDYSLLYFNYGEQKFTDESGIVNGKFSPSTLVLGVGWGTNLLYKGSRVDSVSLGFRGKAVFHDLYTEKTDGLLLDVGLHFHKLYGMVNLDLGVSNFGYMTKINGYEIDQPSALNIGFHIPIKDKWDIYNQWNLYDGYHTHGQGVSYNLKNMFWVNAGYYND
;
A
#
# COMPACT_ATOMS: atom_id res chain seq x y z
N THR A 1 -1.50 6.57 1.19
CA THR A 1 -2.19 7.80 0.77
C THR A 1 -3.70 7.56 0.83
N THR A 2 -4.51 8.58 1.17
CA THR A 2 -5.99 8.52 1.16
C THR A 2 -6.55 8.06 -0.18
N SER A 3 -5.83 8.33 -1.27
CA SER A 3 -6.18 7.85 -2.60
C SER A 3 -6.26 6.32 -2.71
N GLU A 4 -5.49 5.59 -1.94
CA GLU A 4 -5.50 4.11 -2.00
C GLU A 4 -6.65 3.49 -1.20
N THR A 5 -7.16 4.17 -0.18
CA THR A 5 -8.40 3.80 0.51
C THR A 5 -9.63 4.11 -0.35
N ILE A 6 -9.53 5.12 -1.22
CA ILE A 6 -10.62 5.62 -2.08
C ILE A 6 -10.64 4.90 -3.43
N LEU A 7 -9.50 4.46 -3.97
CA LEU A 7 -9.38 3.93 -5.34
C LEU A 7 -9.88 2.49 -5.55
N GLY A 8 -10.59 1.92 -4.60
CA GLY A 8 -11.30 0.65 -4.76
C GLY A 8 -10.65 -0.53 -4.04
N ASN A 9 -11.45 -1.56 -3.82
CA ASN A 9 -11.13 -2.74 -3.02
C ASN A 9 -9.86 -3.51 -3.42
N GLN A 10 -9.32 -3.27 -4.60
CA GLN A 10 -8.16 -4.04 -5.12
C GLN A 10 -6.82 -3.44 -4.69
N SER A 11 -6.73 -2.11 -4.61
CA SER A 11 -5.53 -1.43 -4.09
C SER A 11 -5.43 -1.52 -2.57
N LEU A 12 -6.55 -1.77 -1.88
CA LEU A 12 -6.60 -1.97 -0.42
C LEU A 12 -5.85 -3.24 0.02
N ALA A 13 -5.85 -4.29 -0.80
CA ALA A 13 -5.12 -5.51 -0.51
C ALA A 13 -3.60 -5.27 -0.38
N PHE A 14 -3.07 -4.23 -0.99
CA PHE A 14 -1.65 -3.88 -0.87
C PHE A 14 -1.29 -3.30 0.51
N ARG A 15 -2.23 -2.69 1.22
CA ARG A 15 -2.00 -2.07 2.53
C ARG A 15 -2.40 -2.94 3.69
N ASN A 16 -3.66 -3.34 3.74
CA ASN A 16 -4.17 -4.19 4.80
C ASN A 16 -4.54 -5.57 4.24
N PRO A 17 -3.73 -6.60 4.46
CA PRO A 17 -4.00 -7.93 3.93
C PRO A 17 -5.28 -8.57 4.49
N ALA A 18 -5.83 -8.10 5.62
CA ALA A 18 -7.11 -8.56 6.15
C ALA A 18 -8.28 -8.28 5.20
N LEU A 19 -8.17 -7.27 4.33
CA LEU A 19 -9.18 -6.92 3.34
C LEU A 19 -9.28 -7.92 2.18
N ASN A 20 -8.32 -8.84 2.04
CA ASN A 20 -8.38 -9.91 1.05
C ASN A 20 -9.59 -10.81 1.22
N ASN A 21 -10.15 -10.84 2.42
CA ASN A 21 -11.31 -11.66 2.73
C ASN A 21 -12.67 -10.99 2.46
N LEU A 22 -12.72 -9.68 2.18
CA LEU A 22 -13.98 -8.97 2.00
C LEU A 22 -14.74 -9.37 0.72
N ASN A 23 -14.05 -9.88 -0.29
CA ASN A 23 -14.64 -10.36 -1.54
C ASN A 23 -14.17 -11.78 -1.80
N GLU A 24 -14.79 -12.76 -1.15
CA GLU A 24 -14.57 -14.20 -1.38
C GLU A 24 -15.28 -14.69 -2.65
N ASP A 25 -15.34 -13.87 -3.68
CA ASP A 25 -15.83 -14.35 -4.97
C ASP A 25 -14.79 -15.29 -5.62
N SER A 26 -15.27 -16.16 -6.49
CA SER A 26 -14.41 -17.06 -7.26
C SER A 26 -13.70 -16.35 -8.42
N LEU A 27 -13.95 -15.04 -8.59
CA LEU A 27 -13.42 -14.24 -9.67
C LEU A 27 -11.94 -13.91 -9.43
N THR A 28 -11.21 -13.79 -10.51
CA THR A 28 -9.85 -13.27 -10.48
C THR A 28 -9.90 -11.77 -10.77
N HIS A 29 -9.45 -10.96 -9.83
CA HIS A 29 -9.32 -9.53 -9.97
C HIS A 29 -7.89 -9.18 -10.33
N ILE A 30 -7.72 -8.42 -11.40
CA ILE A 30 -6.41 -7.92 -11.86
C ILE A 30 -6.46 -6.40 -11.78
N SER A 31 -5.44 -5.83 -11.15
CA SER A 31 -5.25 -4.38 -11.09
C SER A 31 -3.91 -4.01 -11.68
N PHE A 32 -3.89 -2.92 -12.42
CA PHE A 32 -2.69 -2.33 -12.98
C PHE A 32 -2.68 -0.83 -12.67
N SER A 33 -1.53 -0.30 -12.29
CA SER A 33 -1.33 1.13 -12.14
C SER A 33 0.04 1.51 -12.67
N ASN A 34 0.07 2.58 -13.44
CA ASN A 34 1.30 3.23 -13.88
C ASN A 34 1.23 4.70 -13.47
N VAL A 35 2.26 5.20 -12.82
CA VAL A 35 2.35 6.60 -12.41
C VAL A 35 3.72 7.13 -12.77
N GLU A 36 3.75 8.18 -13.58
CA GLU A 36 4.92 9.00 -13.80
C GLU A 36 4.99 10.06 -12.69
N TRP A 37 6.13 10.16 -12.04
CA TRP A 37 6.34 11.09 -10.95
C TRP A 37 7.42 12.10 -11.31
N LEU A 38 7.14 13.39 -11.11
CA LEU A 38 8.09 14.48 -11.36
C LEU A 38 8.66 14.50 -12.80
N GLY A 39 7.93 14.01 -13.81
CA GLY A 39 8.40 13.91 -15.20
C GLY A 39 8.91 15.21 -15.83
N ASN A 40 8.63 16.38 -15.23
CA ASN A 40 9.18 17.67 -15.63
C ASN A 40 10.55 17.99 -14.96
N ILE A 41 11.01 17.20 -14.02
CA ILE A 41 12.22 17.42 -13.21
C ILE A 41 13.21 16.28 -13.38
N VAL A 42 12.70 15.04 -13.38
CA VAL A 42 13.50 13.82 -13.51
C VAL A 42 12.86 12.95 -14.58
N ASP A 43 13.58 12.70 -15.64
CA ASP A 43 13.11 11.82 -16.72
C ASP A 43 12.96 10.39 -16.20
N ASP A 44 11.88 9.71 -16.65
CA ASP A 44 11.60 8.30 -16.38
C ASP A 44 11.38 7.92 -14.89
N MET A 45 11.13 8.90 -14.01
CA MET A 45 10.78 8.61 -12.62
C MET A 45 9.32 8.17 -12.50
N GLY A 46 9.10 7.00 -11.90
CA GLY A 46 7.73 6.53 -11.75
C GLY A 46 7.63 5.11 -11.20
N TYR A 47 6.41 4.64 -11.04
CA TYR A 47 6.19 3.27 -10.64
C TYR A 47 5.14 2.55 -11.50
N ASN A 48 5.32 1.24 -11.60
CA ASN A 48 4.40 0.29 -12.20
C ASN A 48 3.96 -0.71 -11.13
N TYR A 49 2.67 -0.91 -11.01
CA TYR A 49 2.08 -1.86 -10.09
C TYR A 49 1.19 -2.84 -10.84
N VAL A 50 1.31 -4.11 -10.50
CA VAL A 50 0.42 -5.19 -10.94
C VAL A 50 -0.03 -5.95 -9.69
N GLY A 51 -1.34 -6.13 -9.55
CA GLY A 51 -1.95 -6.93 -8.50
C GLY A 51 -2.90 -7.98 -9.07
N ILE A 52 -2.85 -9.18 -8.52
CA ILE A 52 -3.77 -10.27 -8.86
C ILE A 52 -4.35 -10.81 -7.55
N LYS A 53 -5.67 -10.78 -7.41
CA LYS A 53 -6.38 -11.34 -6.26
C LYS A 53 -7.32 -12.43 -6.72
N ARG A 54 -7.32 -13.56 -6.00
CA ARG A 54 -8.29 -14.65 -6.19
C ARG A 54 -8.65 -15.27 -4.83
N GLY A 55 -9.93 -15.19 -4.48
CA GLY A 55 -10.40 -15.63 -3.16
C GLY A 55 -9.65 -14.90 -2.04
N LYS A 56 -9.01 -15.65 -1.15
CA LYS A 56 -8.26 -15.15 0.02
C LYS A 56 -6.81 -14.76 -0.26
N LEU A 57 -6.31 -15.04 -1.46
CA LEU A 57 -4.92 -14.82 -1.84
C LEU A 57 -4.79 -13.61 -2.75
N ASP A 58 -3.73 -12.86 -2.56
CA ASP A 58 -3.27 -11.83 -3.50
C ASP A 58 -1.78 -12.01 -3.83
N TYR A 59 -1.43 -11.57 -5.02
CA TYR A 59 -0.07 -11.48 -5.52
C TYR A 59 0.15 -10.06 -6.02
N SER A 60 1.27 -9.47 -5.72
CA SER A 60 1.58 -8.10 -6.13
C SER A 60 3.01 -7.98 -6.62
N LEU A 61 3.19 -7.12 -7.61
CA LEU A 61 4.47 -6.67 -8.10
C LEU A 61 4.44 -5.15 -8.16
N LEU A 62 5.42 -4.49 -7.56
CA LEU A 62 5.67 -3.07 -7.67
C LEU A 62 7.10 -2.87 -8.18
N TYR A 63 7.25 -2.15 -9.27
CA TYR A 63 8.53 -1.70 -9.77
C TYR A 63 8.58 -0.19 -9.74
N PHE A 64 9.52 0.38 -9.01
CA PHE A 64 9.78 1.80 -8.92
C PHE A 64 11.11 2.12 -9.60
N ASN A 65 11.09 3.06 -10.55
CA ASN A 65 12.27 3.64 -11.18
C ASN A 65 12.47 5.05 -10.61
N TYR A 66 13.66 5.35 -10.08
CA TYR A 66 13.98 6.67 -9.52
C TYR A 66 14.44 7.67 -10.60
N GLY A 67 14.35 7.28 -11.87
CA GLY A 67 14.76 8.08 -13.00
C GLY A 67 16.26 8.05 -13.27
N GLU A 68 16.65 8.59 -14.42
CA GLU A 68 18.06 8.66 -14.81
C GLU A 68 18.79 9.73 -13.99
N GLN A 69 19.86 9.34 -13.35
CA GLN A 69 20.78 10.21 -12.60
C GLN A 69 22.14 10.25 -13.25
N LYS A 70 22.79 11.43 -13.20
CA LYS A 70 24.13 11.63 -13.74
C LYS A 70 25.16 11.49 -12.63
N PHE A 71 26.18 10.69 -12.89
CA PHE A 71 27.35 10.60 -12.03
C PHE A 71 28.39 11.64 -12.48
N THR A 72 28.74 12.55 -11.58
CA THR A 72 29.78 13.59 -11.80
C THR A 72 30.98 13.34 -10.92
N ASP A 73 32.19 13.56 -11.45
CA ASP A 73 33.41 13.56 -10.67
C ASP A 73 33.56 14.85 -9.83
N GLU A 74 34.62 14.92 -9.04
CA GLU A 74 34.94 16.08 -8.21
C GLU A 74 35.12 17.39 -9.00
N SER A 75 35.39 17.28 -10.30
CA SER A 75 35.57 18.40 -11.23
C SER A 75 34.25 18.83 -11.88
N GLY A 76 33.12 18.14 -11.57
CA GLY A 76 31.79 18.37 -12.15
C GLY A 76 31.63 17.80 -13.57
N ILE A 77 32.55 16.95 -14.03
CA ILE A 77 32.45 16.30 -15.35
C ILE A 77 31.51 15.08 -15.20
N VAL A 78 30.53 14.98 -16.11
CA VAL A 78 29.61 13.84 -16.17
C VAL A 78 30.35 12.61 -16.69
N ASN A 79 30.57 11.62 -15.84
CA ASN A 79 31.29 10.39 -16.16
C ASN A 79 30.40 9.17 -16.44
N GLY A 80 29.07 9.33 -16.29
CA GLY A 80 28.13 8.25 -16.56
C GLY A 80 26.70 8.59 -16.14
N LYS A 81 25.83 7.63 -16.40
CA LYS A 81 24.41 7.69 -16.03
C LYS A 81 24.02 6.37 -15.38
N PHE A 82 23.08 6.41 -14.46
CA PHE A 82 22.50 5.25 -13.81
C PHE A 82 21.03 5.51 -13.45
N SER A 83 20.25 4.44 -13.29
CA SER A 83 18.82 4.53 -12.93
C SER A 83 18.57 3.61 -11.74
N PRO A 84 18.58 4.15 -10.50
CA PRO A 84 18.24 3.35 -9.33
C PRO A 84 16.83 2.80 -9.45
N SER A 85 16.62 1.61 -8.92
CA SER A 85 15.30 0.98 -8.98
C SER A 85 15.00 0.13 -7.75
N THR A 86 13.71 -0.07 -7.51
CA THR A 86 13.19 -0.96 -6.47
C THR A 86 12.14 -1.89 -7.06
N LEU A 87 12.33 -3.18 -6.83
CA LEU A 87 11.32 -4.20 -7.12
C LEU A 87 10.78 -4.78 -5.81
N VAL A 88 9.46 -4.80 -5.66
CA VAL A 88 8.77 -5.45 -4.54
C VAL A 88 7.85 -6.52 -5.07
N LEU A 89 8.04 -7.75 -4.59
CA LEU A 89 7.15 -8.87 -4.85
C LEU A 89 6.39 -9.20 -3.56
N GLY A 90 5.08 -9.33 -3.62
CA GLY A 90 4.24 -9.59 -2.45
C GLY A 90 3.30 -10.76 -2.65
N VAL A 91 3.08 -11.53 -1.58
CA VAL A 91 2.04 -12.55 -1.47
C VAL A 91 1.27 -12.32 -0.19
N GLY A 92 -0.03 -12.10 -0.33
CA GLY A 92 -0.95 -11.83 0.78
C GLY A 92 -2.01 -12.91 0.94
N TRP A 93 -2.48 -13.07 2.17
CA TRP A 93 -3.57 -13.95 2.53
C TRP A 93 -4.42 -13.33 3.63
N GLY A 94 -5.74 -13.47 3.54
CA GLY A 94 -6.68 -12.98 4.55
C GLY A 94 -7.79 -13.97 4.86
N THR A 95 -8.28 -13.97 6.10
CA THR A 95 -9.38 -14.85 6.53
C THR A 95 -10.25 -14.18 7.61
N ASN A 96 -11.50 -14.62 7.72
CA ASN A 96 -12.37 -14.24 8.84
C ASN A 96 -12.02 -15.05 10.08
N LEU A 97 -11.86 -14.35 11.21
CA LEU A 97 -11.68 -14.95 12.54
C LEU A 97 -13.01 -15.10 13.28
N LEU A 98 -13.91 -14.14 13.09
CA LEU A 98 -15.19 -14.08 13.78
C LEU A 98 -16.29 -13.69 12.81
N TYR A 99 -17.43 -14.39 12.87
CA TYR A 99 -18.66 -14.10 12.15
C TYR A 99 -19.76 -13.80 13.14
N LYS A 100 -20.46 -12.67 12.96
CA LYS A 100 -21.62 -12.24 13.76
C LYS A 100 -21.40 -12.19 15.27
N GLY A 101 -20.64 -11.20 15.73
CA GLY A 101 -20.64 -10.79 17.13
C GLY A 101 -21.75 -9.76 17.43
N SER A 102 -22.08 -9.56 18.71
CA SER A 102 -23.08 -8.59 19.13
C SER A 102 -22.72 -7.12 18.85
N ARG A 103 -21.44 -6.82 18.66
CA ARG A 103 -20.91 -5.46 18.45
C ARG A 103 -20.12 -5.30 17.16
N VAL A 104 -19.90 -6.37 16.44
CA VAL A 104 -19.14 -6.39 15.17
C VAL A 104 -19.71 -7.49 14.29
N ASP A 105 -19.92 -7.22 13.00
CA ASP A 105 -20.46 -8.22 12.08
C ASP A 105 -19.41 -9.28 11.73
N SER A 106 -18.16 -8.87 11.49
CA SER A 106 -17.07 -9.81 11.30
C SER A 106 -15.72 -9.19 11.66
N VAL A 107 -14.75 -10.04 11.99
CA VAL A 107 -13.35 -9.67 12.19
C VAL A 107 -12.50 -10.49 11.23
N SER A 108 -11.69 -9.83 10.44
CA SER A 108 -10.75 -10.46 9.50
C SER A 108 -9.31 -10.24 9.94
N LEU A 109 -8.48 -11.23 9.68
CA LEU A 109 -7.03 -11.20 9.88
C LEU A 109 -6.34 -11.44 8.54
N GLY A 110 -5.23 -10.76 8.30
CA GLY A 110 -4.42 -10.97 7.11
C GLY A 110 -2.94 -10.83 7.34
N PHE A 111 -2.19 -11.48 6.47
CA PHE A 111 -0.73 -11.46 6.43
C PHE A 111 -0.27 -11.25 4.99
N ARG A 112 0.85 -10.52 4.81
CA ARG A 112 1.53 -10.41 3.51
C ARG A 112 3.03 -10.47 3.71
N GLY A 113 3.68 -11.43 3.05
CA GLY A 113 5.11 -11.46 2.89
C GLY A 113 5.53 -10.66 1.66
N LYS A 114 6.60 -9.91 1.76
CA LYS A 114 7.19 -9.14 0.65
C LYS A 114 8.68 -9.42 0.54
N ALA A 115 9.15 -9.63 -0.70
CA ALA A 115 10.56 -9.60 -1.04
C ALA A 115 10.86 -8.27 -1.73
N VAL A 116 11.87 -7.57 -1.26
CA VAL A 116 12.29 -6.25 -1.74
C VAL A 116 13.68 -6.35 -2.32
N PHE A 117 13.91 -5.75 -3.48
CA PHE A 117 15.19 -5.70 -4.17
C PHE A 117 15.44 -4.25 -4.57
N HIS A 118 16.53 -3.66 -4.04
CA HIS A 118 16.98 -2.33 -4.44
C HIS A 118 18.26 -2.47 -5.28
N ASP A 119 18.28 -1.78 -6.40
CA ASP A 119 19.47 -1.55 -7.21
C ASP A 119 19.80 -0.06 -7.15
N LEU A 120 20.89 0.29 -6.45
CA LEU A 120 21.30 1.66 -6.17
C LEU A 120 22.58 2.03 -6.92
N TYR A 121 22.85 1.40 -8.07
CA TYR A 121 24.01 1.55 -8.93
C TYR A 121 25.20 0.67 -8.53
N THR A 122 26.00 1.09 -7.56
CA THR A 122 27.16 0.30 -7.09
C THR A 122 26.77 -0.72 -6.03
N GLU A 123 25.65 -0.50 -5.37
CA GLU A 123 25.19 -1.26 -4.24
C GLU A 123 23.83 -1.90 -4.54
N LYS A 124 23.70 -3.15 -4.15
CA LYS A 124 22.41 -3.87 -4.20
C LYS A 124 22.05 -4.32 -2.80
N THR A 125 20.78 -4.22 -2.48
CA THR A 125 20.27 -4.73 -1.23
C THR A 125 18.94 -5.42 -1.46
N ASP A 126 18.70 -6.44 -0.68
CA ASP A 126 17.46 -7.20 -0.69
C ASP A 126 16.95 -7.42 0.73
N GLY A 127 15.69 -7.73 0.86
CA GLY A 127 15.10 -7.94 2.15
C GLY A 127 13.76 -8.66 2.11
N LEU A 128 13.33 -9.07 3.30
CA LEU A 128 12.04 -9.71 3.53
C LEU A 128 11.26 -8.90 4.55
N LEU A 129 10.06 -8.51 4.18
CA LEU A 129 9.15 -7.72 5.00
C LEU A 129 7.83 -8.46 5.19
N LEU A 130 7.17 -8.19 6.30
CA LEU A 130 5.88 -8.73 6.68
C LEU A 130 4.90 -7.58 6.96
N ASP A 131 3.69 -7.71 6.42
CA ASP A 131 2.55 -6.90 6.84
C ASP A 131 1.55 -7.80 7.57
N VAL A 132 0.96 -7.26 8.63
CA VAL A 132 -0.11 -7.91 9.40
C VAL A 132 -1.26 -6.93 9.52
N GLY A 133 -2.49 -7.40 9.32
CA GLY A 133 -3.66 -6.55 9.41
C GLY A 133 -4.86 -7.20 10.08
N LEU A 134 -5.65 -6.37 10.72
CA LEU A 134 -6.99 -6.68 11.25
C LEU A 134 -8.00 -5.75 10.61
N HIS A 135 -9.17 -6.28 10.30
CA HIS A 135 -10.32 -5.52 9.82
C HIS A 135 -11.56 -5.89 10.63
N PHE A 136 -12.21 -4.89 11.20
CA PHE A 136 -13.47 -5.01 11.93
C PHE A 136 -14.59 -4.45 11.05
N HIS A 137 -15.46 -5.33 10.57
CA HIS A 137 -16.58 -4.94 9.73
C HIS A 137 -17.79 -4.54 10.57
N LYS A 138 -18.33 -3.35 10.32
CA LYS A 138 -19.51 -2.78 10.99
C LYS A 138 -19.44 -2.85 12.51
N LEU A 139 -18.38 -2.31 13.08
CA LEU A 139 -18.29 -2.09 14.52
C LEU A 139 -19.45 -1.19 14.96
N TYR A 140 -20.21 -1.65 15.96
CA TYR A 140 -21.47 -1.04 16.40
C TYR A 140 -22.47 -0.74 15.25
N GLY A 141 -22.44 -1.58 14.20
CA GLY A 141 -23.36 -1.49 13.06
C GLY A 141 -23.05 -0.40 12.03
N MET A 142 -22.00 0.42 12.23
CA MET A 142 -21.75 1.60 11.39
C MET A 142 -20.32 1.73 10.89
N VAL A 143 -19.33 1.45 11.71
CA VAL A 143 -17.92 1.80 11.42
C VAL A 143 -17.13 0.57 11.03
N ASN A 144 -16.40 0.65 9.92
CA ASN A 144 -15.33 -0.29 9.65
C ASN A 144 -14.02 0.27 10.21
N LEU A 145 -13.27 -0.56 10.94
CA LEU A 145 -11.99 -0.20 11.55
C LEU A 145 -10.90 -1.10 10.98
N ASP A 146 -9.82 -0.50 10.50
CA ASP A 146 -8.62 -1.15 10.02
C ASP A 146 -7.46 -0.87 10.97
N LEU A 147 -6.77 -1.93 11.38
CA LEU A 147 -5.53 -1.86 12.12
C LEU A 147 -4.47 -2.68 11.38
N GLY A 148 -3.25 -2.18 11.32
CA GLY A 148 -2.19 -2.93 10.65
C GLY A 148 -0.79 -2.46 11.00
N VAL A 149 0.16 -3.38 10.87
CA VAL A 149 1.59 -3.09 10.85
C VAL A 149 2.09 -3.45 9.47
N SER A 150 2.83 -2.54 8.85
CA SER A 150 3.41 -2.76 7.53
C SER A 150 4.92 -2.61 7.54
N ASN A 151 5.56 -3.32 6.61
CA ASN A 151 7.01 -3.29 6.37
C ASN A 151 7.86 -3.71 7.59
N PHE A 152 7.33 -4.57 8.46
CA PHE A 152 8.13 -5.15 9.54
C PHE A 152 9.03 -6.25 8.99
N GLY A 153 10.36 -6.13 9.15
CA GLY A 153 11.27 -7.14 8.63
C GLY A 153 12.72 -6.73 8.60
N TYR A 154 13.46 -7.34 7.68
CA TYR A 154 14.89 -7.21 7.60
C TYR A 154 15.33 -6.88 6.16
N MET A 155 16.33 -6.00 6.04
CA MET A 155 17.04 -5.69 4.80
C MET A 155 18.54 -6.06 4.97
N THR A 156 19.18 -6.50 3.90
CA THR A 156 20.62 -6.71 3.89
C THR A 156 21.37 -5.38 4.03
N LYS A 157 22.52 -5.42 4.71
CA LYS A 157 23.33 -4.22 4.96
C LYS A 157 24.03 -3.76 3.67
N ILE A 158 24.12 -2.46 3.49
CA ILE A 158 24.98 -1.86 2.47
C ILE A 158 26.26 -1.36 3.15
N ASN A 159 27.42 -1.84 2.72
CA ASN A 159 28.75 -1.42 3.27
C ASN A 159 28.82 -1.51 4.80
N GLY A 160 28.09 -2.49 5.40
CA GLY A 160 28.01 -2.67 6.85
C GLY A 160 26.99 -1.78 7.57
N TYR A 161 26.32 -0.85 6.87
CA TYR A 161 25.26 -0.01 7.43
C TYR A 161 23.91 -0.69 7.29
N GLU A 162 23.11 -0.65 8.34
CA GLU A 162 21.74 -1.12 8.33
C GLU A 162 20.87 -0.17 7.50
N ILE A 163 19.95 -0.75 6.72
CA ILE A 163 18.93 0.00 6.00
C ILE A 163 17.64 -0.20 6.73
N ASP A 164 17.19 0.84 7.40
CA ASP A 164 15.90 0.83 8.07
C ASP A 164 14.80 1.00 7.02
N GLN A 165 13.93 -0.01 6.92
CA GLN A 165 12.69 0.13 6.17
C GLN A 165 11.66 0.86 7.05
N PRO A 166 10.96 1.87 6.51
CA PRO A 166 9.95 2.59 7.28
C PRO A 166 8.79 1.65 7.61
N SER A 167 8.87 1.00 8.77
CA SER A 167 7.74 0.27 9.34
C SER A 167 6.68 1.25 9.80
N ALA A 168 5.42 0.92 9.60
CA ALA A 168 4.32 1.79 9.97
C ALA A 168 3.22 1.04 10.73
N LEU A 169 2.70 1.67 11.78
CA LEU A 169 1.41 1.33 12.36
C LEU A 169 0.32 2.10 11.62
N ASN A 170 -0.64 1.38 11.06
CA ASN A 170 -1.72 1.94 10.26
C ASN A 170 -3.03 1.80 11.02
N ILE A 171 -3.80 2.89 11.13
CA ILE A 171 -5.13 2.93 11.72
C ILE A 171 -6.06 3.60 10.71
N GLY A 172 -7.12 2.90 10.29
CA GLY A 172 -8.09 3.40 9.32
C GLY A 172 -9.51 3.27 9.81
N PHE A 173 -10.35 4.26 9.48
CA PHE A 173 -11.79 4.21 9.69
C PHE A 173 -12.51 4.45 8.38
N HIS A 174 -13.56 3.67 8.16
CA HIS A 174 -14.46 3.84 7.04
C HIS A 174 -15.89 3.81 7.54
N ILE A 175 -16.66 4.83 7.21
CA ILE A 175 -18.06 5.00 7.62
C ILE A 175 -18.93 5.11 6.37
N PRO A 176 -19.67 4.03 5.99
CA PRO A 176 -20.65 4.09 4.92
C PRO A 176 -21.90 4.83 5.41
N ILE A 177 -22.42 5.80 4.63
CA ILE A 177 -23.61 6.57 4.93
C ILE A 177 -24.65 6.39 3.83
N LYS A 178 -25.74 5.69 4.14
CA LYS A 178 -26.92 5.51 3.28
C LYS A 178 -26.60 5.04 1.85
N ASP A 179 -25.70 4.09 1.69
CA ASP A 179 -25.28 3.48 0.41
C ASP A 179 -24.80 4.47 -0.67
N LYS A 180 -24.60 5.72 -0.32
CA LYS A 180 -24.21 6.78 -1.24
C LYS A 180 -22.89 7.45 -0.92
N TRP A 181 -22.60 7.60 0.36
CA TRP A 181 -21.41 8.28 0.82
C TRP A 181 -20.55 7.36 1.64
N ASP A 182 -19.26 7.46 1.43
CA ASP A 182 -18.27 6.82 2.27
C ASP A 182 -17.32 7.89 2.80
N ILE A 183 -17.09 7.87 4.11
CA ILE A 183 -16.12 8.75 4.77
C ILE A 183 -14.94 7.87 5.19
N TYR A 184 -13.74 8.30 4.84
CA TYR A 184 -12.49 7.63 5.17
C TYR A 184 -11.61 8.52 6.02
N ASN A 185 -10.91 7.90 6.95
CA ASN A 185 -9.90 8.54 7.75
C ASN A 185 -8.79 7.54 8.04
N GLN A 186 -7.53 7.95 7.88
CA GLN A 186 -6.39 7.06 8.05
C GLN A 186 -5.23 7.81 8.69
N TRP A 187 -4.59 7.17 9.64
CA TRP A 187 -3.31 7.55 10.23
C TRP A 187 -2.29 6.47 9.95
N ASN A 188 -1.08 6.90 9.56
CA ASN A 188 0.09 6.05 9.48
C ASN A 188 1.13 6.65 10.43
N LEU A 189 1.56 5.84 11.37
CA LEU A 189 2.54 6.20 12.39
C LEU A 189 3.85 5.50 12.06
N TYR A 190 4.87 6.26 11.71
CA TYR A 190 6.23 5.81 11.43
C TYR A 190 7.13 6.17 12.61
N ASP A 191 8.35 5.67 12.61
CA ASP A 191 9.35 6.10 13.58
C ASP A 191 9.73 7.56 13.30
N GLY A 192 9.36 8.44 14.26
CA GLY A 192 9.67 9.88 14.22
C GLY A 192 8.71 10.77 13.46
N TYR A 193 7.73 10.26 12.70
CA TYR A 193 6.73 11.08 12.00
C TYR A 193 5.40 10.35 11.82
N HIS A 194 4.36 11.10 11.52
CA HIS A 194 3.05 10.52 11.22
C HIS A 194 2.43 11.21 10.01
N THR A 195 1.58 10.47 9.31
CA THR A 195 0.81 11.00 8.20
C THR A 195 -0.67 10.78 8.45
N HIS A 196 -1.50 11.72 8.01
CA HIS A 196 -2.93 11.68 8.19
C HIS A 196 -3.65 11.95 6.88
N GLY A 197 -4.60 11.10 6.54
CA GLY A 197 -5.42 11.24 5.35
C GLY A 197 -6.90 11.18 5.64
N GLN A 198 -7.67 12.03 4.97
CA GLN A 198 -9.13 12.04 5.01
C GLN A 198 -9.68 12.00 3.61
N GLY A 199 -10.83 11.35 3.45
CA GLY A 199 -11.48 11.30 2.16
C GLY A 199 -12.97 11.10 2.26
N VAL A 200 -13.65 11.50 1.21
CA VAL A 200 -15.06 11.25 1.00
C VAL A 200 -15.28 10.71 -0.40
N SER A 201 -16.14 9.73 -0.49
CA SER A 201 -16.56 9.14 -1.76
C SER A 201 -18.07 9.25 -1.89
N TYR A 202 -18.54 9.57 -3.09
CA TYR A 202 -19.98 9.65 -3.41
C TYR A 202 -20.30 8.72 -4.58
N ASN A 203 -21.29 7.85 -4.36
CA ASN A 203 -21.81 6.94 -5.37
C ASN A 203 -22.92 7.60 -6.17
N LEU A 204 -22.67 7.87 -7.44
CA LEU A 204 -23.64 8.44 -8.37
C LEU A 204 -24.37 7.31 -9.11
N LYS A 205 -25.62 7.05 -8.73
CA LYS A 205 -26.52 6.08 -9.39
C LYS A 205 -25.95 4.65 -9.51
N ASN A 206 -25.08 4.23 -8.59
CA ASN A 206 -24.39 2.92 -8.62
C ASN A 206 -23.54 2.66 -9.88
N MET A 207 -23.19 3.70 -10.62
CA MET A 207 -22.39 3.60 -11.86
C MET A 207 -21.06 4.33 -11.75
N PHE A 208 -21.02 5.44 -11.03
CA PHE A 208 -19.82 6.27 -10.92
C PHE A 208 -19.53 6.62 -9.46
N TRP A 209 -18.25 6.67 -9.12
CA TRP A 209 -17.78 7.15 -7.84
C TRP A 209 -17.03 8.45 -8.03
N VAL A 210 -17.40 9.45 -7.26
CA VAL A 210 -16.66 10.72 -7.18
C VAL A 210 -15.95 10.76 -5.84
N ASN A 211 -14.63 10.92 -5.89
CA ASN A 211 -13.78 10.87 -4.71
C ASN A 211 -13.07 12.19 -4.51
N ALA A 212 -13.00 12.65 -3.28
CA ALA A 212 -12.18 13.79 -2.87
C ALA A 212 -11.46 13.46 -1.57
N GLY A 213 -10.24 13.94 -1.41
CA GLY A 213 -9.47 13.67 -0.20
C GLY A 213 -8.38 14.68 0.03
N TYR A 214 -7.91 14.72 1.26
CA TYR A 214 -6.79 15.52 1.75
C TYR A 214 -5.82 14.63 2.49
N TYR A 215 -4.55 14.90 2.30
CA TYR A 215 -3.46 14.19 2.95
C TYR A 215 -2.48 15.21 3.53
N ASN A 216 -2.02 14.95 4.74
CA ASN A 216 -1.04 15.78 5.45
C ASN A 216 0.10 14.89 5.95
N ASP A 217 1.32 15.33 5.71
CA ASP A 217 2.58 14.75 6.21
C ASP A 217 3.04 15.49 7.46
#